data_52fe25a82bfa428f86667ae4731fceb1
#
_entry.id   52fe25a82bfa428f86667ae4731fceb1
#
_cell.length_a   1.000
_cell.length_b   1.000
_cell.length_c   1.000
_cell.angle_alpha   90.00
_cell.angle_beta   90.00
_cell.angle_gamma   90.00
#
_symmetry.space_group_name_H-M   'P 1'
#
loop_
_entity.id
_entity.type
_entity.pdbx_description
1 polymer ?
#
loop_
_entity_poly.entity_id
_entity_poly.type
_entity_poly.pdbx_seq_one_letter_code
_entity_poly.pdbx_strand_id
1 'polypeptide(L)'
;MAFKEEIASFAVGHMALAYLLGKSSARILKVNLNIPLILVLSIIPDVDILFGVNELHRGPTHSLIFALIVFIPLFALYRRKAVPYFLALISHSLIADFLIGGQLMLFWPLTSQLFGLHEFGFYIGIRDPINIALEWTLFVVSTVVMFKTGDLSLFFSNKKSNLLLAIPIGTVLLPTFVSYPLQVPLLLMPPHFFYLMLFSISVLTVIAGFIRKGGSPAEHIGSKGFASKQNLAPINPYTRSQ
;
A
#
# COMPACT_ATOMS: atom_id res chain seq x y z
N MET A 1 -34.96 -13.88 -11.66
CA MET A 1 -34.49 -12.87 -10.71
C MET A 1 -32.97 -12.99 -10.70
N ALA A 2 -32.28 -12.13 -11.42
CA ALA A 2 -30.82 -12.11 -11.38
C ALA A 2 -30.42 -11.64 -9.99
N PHE A 3 -29.75 -12.50 -9.24
CA PHE A 3 -29.02 -12.08 -8.05
C PHE A 3 -28.03 -11.01 -8.50
N LYS A 4 -28.29 -9.78 -8.11
CA LYS A 4 -27.30 -8.71 -8.20
C LYS A 4 -26.24 -9.12 -7.20
N GLU A 5 -25.21 -9.83 -7.68
CA GLU A 5 -24.11 -10.30 -6.86
C GLU A 5 -23.51 -9.09 -6.17
N GLU A 6 -23.43 -9.16 -4.84
CA GLU A 6 -22.75 -8.13 -4.03
C GLU A 6 -21.26 -8.27 -4.31
N ILE A 7 -20.78 -7.31 -5.05
CA ILE A 7 -19.52 -7.29 -5.77
C ILE A 7 -18.44 -6.74 -4.85
N ALA A 8 -17.58 -7.56 -4.33
CA ALA A 8 -16.24 -7.32 -3.75
C ALA A 8 -16.04 -7.72 -2.28
N SER A 9 -14.87 -8.27 -2.00
CA SER A 9 -14.38 -8.43 -0.63
C SER A 9 -13.96 -7.07 -0.04
N PHE A 10 -13.77 -6.99 1.28
CA PHE A 10 -13.53 -5.71 1.91
C PHE A 10 -12.04 -5.32 1.87
N ALA A 11 -11.77 -4.06 1.57
CA ALA A 11 -10.41 -3.52 1.41
C ALA A 11 -9.47 -3.77 2.61
N VAL A 12 -10.02 -3.90 3.81
CA VAL A 12 -9.26 -4.13 5.04
C VAL A 12 -8.53 -5.48 4.99
N GLY A 13 -9.25 -6.55 4.64
CA GLY A 13 -8.66 -7.88 4.53
C GLY A 13 -7.61 -7.96 3.43
N HIS A 14 -7.87 -7.35 2.28
CA HIS A 14 -6.89 -7.27 1.19
C HIS A 14 -5.58 -6.61 1.64
N MET A 15 -5.68 -5.44 2.29
CA MET A 15 -4.50 -4.72 2.79
C MET A 15 -3.77 -5.50 3.88
N ALA A 16 -4.51 -6.11 4.80
CA ALA A 16 -3.95 -6.91 5.88
C ALA A 16 -3.23 -8.17 5.35
N LEU A 17 -3.87 -8.91 4.45
CA LEU A 17 -3.31 -10.10 3.81
C LEU A 17 -2.04 -9.77 3.02
N ALA A 18 -2.10 -8.74 2.19
CA ALA A 18 -0.97 -8.30 1.38
C ALA A 18 0.22 -7.85 2.27
N TYR A 19 -0.05 -7.12 3.36
CA TYR A 19 0.98 -6.77 4.32
C TYR A 19 1.64 -8.01 4.92
N LEU A 20 0.86 -8.99 5.38
CA LEU A 20 1.39 -10.22 6.00
C LEU A 20 2.23 -11.04 5.01
N LEU A 21 1.75 -11.24 3.79
CA LEU A 21 2.48 -11.95 2.74
C LEU A 21 3.73 -11.19 2.29
N GLY A 22 3.60 -9.88 2.07
CA GLY A 22 4.71 -9.03 1.70
C GLY A 22 5.79 -8.98 2.78
N LYS A 23 5.40 -8.85 4.05
CA LYS A 23 6.35 -8.84 5.19
C LYS A 23 7.06 -10.17 5.35
N SER A 24 6.32 -11.27 5.28
CA SER A 24 6.87 -12.62 5.41
C SER A 24 7.85 -12.93 4.27
N SER A 25 7.48 -12.66 3.03
CA SER A 25 8.35 -12.87 1.87
C SER A 25 9.58 -11.95 1.89
N ALA A 26 9.42 -10.69 2.27
CA ALA A 26 10.55 -9.76 2.40
C ALA A 26 11.56 -10.24 3.46
N ARG A 27 11.07 -10.81 4.56
CA ARG A 27 11.92 -11.41 5.61
C ARG A 27 12.70 -12.62 5.09
N ILE A 28 12.01 -13.53 4.37
CA ILE A 28 12.64 -14.73 3.78
C ILE A 28 13.70 -14.33 2.76
N LEU A 29 13.38 -13.37 1.90
CA LEU A 29 14.29 -12.90 0.84
C LEU A 29 15.35 -11.92 1.32
N LYS A 30 15.30 -11.51 2.61
CA LYS A 30 16.18 -10.50 3.23
C LYS A 30 16.21 -9.18 2.45
N VAL A 31 15.03 -8.68 2.04
CA VAL A 31 14.88 -7.42 1.30
C VAL A 31 14.09 -6.39 2.12
N ASN A 32 14.38 -5.11 1.88
CA ASN A 32 13.62 -4.02 2.49
C ASN A 32 12.27 -3.87 1.80
N LEU A 33 11.25 -3.58 2.59
CA LEU A 33 9.86 -3.45 2.16
C LEU A 33 9.40 -1.99 2.22
N ASN A 34 8.76 -1.53 1.16
CA ASN A 34 8.00 -0.28 1.17
C ASN A 34 6.53 -0.61 1.50
N ILE A 35 6.14 -0.42 2.76
CA ILE A 35 4.81 -0.79 3.25
C ILE A 35 3.70 -0.01 2.55
N PRO A 36 3.75 1.32 2.39
CA PRO A 36 2.76 2.05 1.61
C PRO A 36 2.53 1.47 0.22
N LEU A 37 3.58 1.09 -0.48
CA LEU A 37 3.46 0.49 -1.82
C LEU A 37 2.77 -0.89 -1.80
N ILE A 38 3.06 -1.72 -0.79
CA ILE A 38 2.37 -3.01 -0.60
C ILE A 38 0.87 -2.81 -0.42
N LEU A 39 0.48 -1.86 0.44
CA LEU A 39 -0.93 -1.57 0.73
C LEU A 39 -1.68 -1.03 -0.50
N VAL A 40 -1.02 -0.22 -1.32
CA VAL A 40 -1.59 0.24 -2.59
C VAL A 40 -1.75 -0.91 -3.59
N LEU A 41 -0.73 -1.75 -3.75
CA LEU A 41 -0.79 -2.86 -4.69
C LEU A 41 -1.88 -3.88 -4.35
N SER A 42 -2.23 -4.02 -3.06
CA SER A 42 -3.30 -4.91 -2.63
C SER A 42 -4.70 -4.49 -3.10
N ILE A 43 -4.88 -3.24 -3.50
CA ILE A 43 -6.17 -2.71 -3.94
C ILE A 43 -6.18 -2.25 -5.41
N ILE A 44 -5.06 -2.37 -6.11
CA ILE A 44 -4.96 -1.97 -7.52
C ILE A 44 -5.96 -2.71 -8.42
N PRO A 45 -6.25 -4.01 -8.22
CA PRO A 45 -7.26 -4.68 -9.03
C PRO A 45 -8.64 -4.01 -8.94
N ASP A 46 -9.02 -3.48 -7.78
CA ASP A 46 -10.31 -2.80 -7.55
C ASP A 46 -10.41 -1.40 -8.19
N VAL A 47 -9.40 -0.95 -8.90
CA VAL A 47 -9.45 0.34 -9.59
C VAL A 47 -10.57 0.42 -10.62
N ASP A 48 -11.02 -0.72 -11.14
CA ASP A 48 -12.13 -0.83 -12.08
C ASP A 48 -13.46 -0.32 -11.48
N ILE A 49 -13.64 -0.44 -10.18
CA ILE A 49 -14.80 0.08 -9.45
C ILE A 49 -15.00 1.58 -9.69
N LEU A 50 -13.90 2.34 -9.78
CA LEU A 50 -13.94 3.80 -9.98
C LEU A 50 -14.49 4.21 -11.35
N PHE A 51 -14.44 3.32 -12.33
CA PHE A 51 -14.93 3.59 -13.69
C PHE A 51 -16.39 3.23 -13.88
N GLY A 52 -17.11 2.86 -12.81
CA GLY A 52 -18.55 2.57 -12.86
C GLY A 52 -18.90 1.29 -13.62
N VAL A 53 -17.95 0.43 -13.89
CA VAL A 53 -18.09 -0.77 -14.70
C VAL A 53 -18.47 -1.94 -13.80
N ASN A 54 -19.58 -1.82 -13.10
CA ASN A 54 -20.07 -2.87 -12.18
C ASN A 54 -20.23 -4.26 -12.85
N GLU A 55 -20.37 -4.29 -14.18
CA GLU A 55 -20.49 -5.53 -14.96
C GLU A 55 -19.12 -6.18 -15.26
N LEU A 56 -18.02 -5.43 -15.12
CA LEU A 56 -16.66 -5.89 -15.38
C LEU A 56 -15.80 -6.00 -14.12
N HIS A 57 -16.36 -5.69 -12.96
CA HIS A 57 -15.65 -5.91 -11.70
C HIS A 57 -15.28 -7.40 -11.58
N ARG A 58 -14.07 -7.68 -11.07
CA ARG A 58 -13.43 -9.01 -11.13
C ARG A 58 -13.11 -9.49 -12.56
N GLY A 59 -13.04 -8.57 -13.50
CA GLY A 59 -12.69 -8.79 -14.90
C GLY A 59 -11.17 -8.67 -15.14
N PRO A 60 -10.78 -7.91 -16.18
CA PRO A 60 -9.40 -7.82 -16.66
C PRO A 60 -8.36 -7.46 -15.60
N THR A 61 -8.67 -6.53 -14.70
CA THR A 61 -7.77 -6.03 -13.65
C THR A 61 -7.47 -7.09 -12.58
N HIS A 62 -8.35 -8.07 -12.42
CA HIS A 62 -8.20 -9.19 -11.49
C HIS A 62 -7.50 -10.40 -12.11
N SER A 63 -7.12 -10.33 -13.39
CA SER A 63 -6.47 -11.45 -14.08
C SER A 63 -5.02 -11.61 -13.68
N LEU A 64 -4.53 -12.86 -13.74
CA LEU A 64 -3.11 -13.15 -13.57
C LEU A 64 -2.23 -12.49 -14.64
N ILE A 65 -2.77 -12.33 -15.85
CA ILE A 65 -2.04 -11.69 -16.95
C ILE A 65 -1.85 -10.21 -16.66
N PHE A 66 -2.87 -9.53 -16.15
CA PHE A 66 -2.71 -8.15 -15.68
C PHE A 66 -1.65 -8.04 -14.58
N ALA A 67 -1.70 -8.93 -13.58
CA ALA A 67 -0.70 -8.95 -12.52
C ALA A 67 0.72 -9.19 -13.05
N LEU A 68 0.89 -10.06 -14.06
CA LEU A 68 2.18 -10.28 -14.71
C LEU A 68 2.64 -9.07 -15.53
N ILE A 69 1.74 -8.39 -16.25
CA ILE A 69 2.06 -7.15 -16.98
C ILE A 69 2.62 -6.09 -16.02
N VAL A 70 2.04 -5.96 -14.84
CA VAL A 70 2.53 -5.05 -13.80
C VAL A 70 3.85 -5.54 -13.19
N PHE A 71 3.97 -6.84 -12.97
CA PHE A 71 5.12 -7.43 -12.29
C PHE A 71 6.40 -7.50 -13.14
N ILE A 72 6.29 -7.85 -14.43
CA ILE A 72 7.47 -8.06 -15.29
C ILE A 72 8.40 -6.84 -15.31
N PRO A 73 7.92 -5.60 -15.55
CA PRO A 73 8.77 -4.41 -15.46
C PRO A 73 9.38 -4.22 -14.07
N LEU A 74 8.60 -4.43 -13.02
CA LEU A 74 9.09 -4.30 -11.65
C LEU A 74 10.18 -5.34 -11.35
N PHE A 75 10.01 -6.57 -11.82
CA PHE A 75 11.01 -7.62 -11.65
C PHE A 75 12.29 -7.34 -12.46
N ALA A 76 12.15 -6.83 -13.68
CA ALA A 76 13.31 -6.45 -14.49
C ALA A 76 14.17 -5.38 -13.79
N LEU A 77 13.52 -4.40 -13.14
CA LEU A 77 14.19 -3.30 -12.44
C LEU A 77 14.69 -3.69 -11.04
N TYR A 78 13.87 -4.39 -10.27
CA TYR A 78 14.09 -4.60 -8.83
C TYR A 78 14.47 -6.03 -8.44
N ARG A 79 14.42 -6.99 -9.38
CA ARG A 79 14.79 -8.41 -9.18
C ARG A 79 14.07 -8.99 -7.95
N ARG A 80 14.82 -9.63 -7.04
CA ARG A 80 14.24 -10.26 -5.82
C ARG A 80 13.42 -9.29 -4.95
N LYS A 81 13.72 -7.98 -5.01
CA LYS A 81 12.98 -6.98 -4.25
C LYS A 81 11.55 -6.77 -4.77
N ALA A 82 11.24 -7.18 -6.00
CA ALA A 82 9.89 -7.09 -6.57
C ALA A 82 8.96 -8.21 -6.07
N VAL A 83 9.48 -9.34 -5.63
CA VAL A 83 8.68 -10.51 -5.24
C VAL A 83 7.65 -10.22 -4.15
N PRO A 84 7.96 -9.53 -3.03
CA PRO A 84 6.96 -9.18 -2.02
C PRO A 84 5.79 -8.35 -2.57
N TYR A 85 6.06 -7.46 -3.52
CA TYR A 85 5.05 -6.63 -4.17
C TYR A 85 4.16 -7.42 -5.12
N PHE A 86 4.73 -8.38 -5.83
CA PHE A 86 3.95 -9.29 -6.65
C PHE A 86 3.00 -10.15 -5.82
N LEU A 87 3.50 -10.70 -4.71
CA LEU A 87 2.65 -11.47 -3.78
C LEU A 87 1.51 -10.62 -3.21
N ALA A 88 1.76 -9.35 -2.91
CA ALA A 88 0.70 -8.43 -2.49
C ALA A 88 -0.35 -8.22 -3.58
N LEU A 89 0.09 -8.02 -4.83
CA LEU A 89 -0.81 -7.80 -5.96
C LEU A 89 -1.67 -9.04 -6.26
N ILE A 90 -1.05 -10.22 -6.37
CA ILE A 90 -1.78 -11.45 -6.70
C ILE A 90 -2.62 -11.99 -5.54
N SER A 91 -2.30 -11.64 -4.29
CA SER A 91 -3.08 -12.08 -3.14
C SER A 91 -4.51 -11.56 -3.19
N HIS A 92 -4.74 -10.41 -3.79
CA HIS A 92 -6.05 -9.86 -4.03
C HIS A 92 -6.92 -10.85 -4.82
N SER A 93 -6.52 -11.18 -6.03
CA SER A 93 -7.32 -12.03 -6.92
C SER A 93 -7.24 -13.51 -6.57
N LEU A 94 -6.01 -14.04 -6.31
CA LEU A 94 -5.80 -15.49 -6.12
C LEU A 94 -6.19 -16.02 -4.75
N ILE A 95 -6.20 -15.18 -3.73
CA ILE A 95 -6.53 -15.63 -2.39
C ILE A 95 -7.84 -15.01 -1.95
N ALA A 96 -7.94 -13.69 -1.87
CA ALA A 96 -9.11 -13.06 -1.31
C ALA A 96 -10.34 -13.24 -2.21
N ASP A 97 -10.33 -12.74 -3.44
CA ASP A 97 -11.49 -12.81 -4.33
C ASP A 97 -11.82 -14.22 -4.83
N PHE A 98 -10.80 -15.07 -5.00
CA PHE A 98 -11.03 -16.46 -5.37
C PHE A 98 -11.79 -17.25 -4.28
N LEU A 99 -11.51 -16.93 -3.01
CA LEU A 99 -12.15 -17.59 -1.87
C LEU A 99 -13.48 -16.95 -1.47
N ILE A 100 -13.60 -15.62 -1.64
CA ILE A 100 -14.72 -14.84 -1.11
C ILE A 100 -15.50 -14.16 -2.24
N GLY A 101 -16.82 -14.25 -2.18
CA GLY A 101 -17.71 -13.39 -2.98
C GLY A 101 -17.85 -13.72 -4.45
N GLY A 102 -17.53 -14.92 -4.91
CA GLY A 102 -17.91 -15.36 -6.24
C GLY A 102 -16.75 -15.69 -7.19
N GLN A 103 -16.89 -15.32 -8.45
CA GLN A 103 -16.02 -15.73 -9.55
C GLN A 103 -15.31 -14.54 -10.17
N LEU A 104 -14.12 -14.75 -10.76
CA LEU A 104 -13.31 -13.73 -11.42
C LEU A 104 -12.74 -14.25 -12.74
N MET A 105 -12.43 -13.34 -13.68
CA MET A 105 -11.81 -13.65 -14.97
C MET A 105 -10.31 -13.88 -14.83
N LEU A 106 -9.92 -14.97 -14.15
CA LEU A 106 -8.54 -15.21 -13.74
C LEU A 106 -7.53 -15.24 -14.90
N PHE A 107 -7.94 -15.73 -16.06
CA PHE A 107 -7.07 -15.91 -17.23
C PHE A 107 -7.41 -14.98 -18.39
N TRP A 108 -8.14 -13.88 -18.16
CA TRP A 108 -8.37 -12.90 -19.21
C TRP A 108 -7.02 -12.32 -19.71
N PRO A 109 -6.81 -12.07 -21.01
CA PRO A 109 -7.73 -12.20 -22.15
C PRO A 109 -7.75 -13.57 -22.85
N LEU A 110 -7.06 -14.58 -22.33
CA LEU A 110 -7.00 -15.91 -22.95
C LEU A 110 -8.37 -16.60 -22.94
N THR A 111 -9.15 -16.35 -21.90
CA THR A 111 -10.54 -16.80 -21.78
C THR A 111 -11.33 -15.82 -20.91
N SER A 112 -12.63 -15.71 -21.19
CA SER A 112 -13.60 -14.99 -20.35
C SER A 112 -14.29 -15.90 -19.34
N GLN A 113 -13.84 -17.16 -19.22
CA GLN A 113 -14.38 -18.09 -18.21
C GLN A 113 -14.12 -17.53 -16.82
N LEU A 114 -15.13 -17.66 -15.96
CA LEU A 114 -15.08 -17.25 -14.57
C LEU A 114 -14.55 -18.41 -13.71
N PHE A 115 -13.70 -18.09 -12.74
CA PHE A 115 -13.08 -19.04 -11.82
C PHE A 115 -13.28 -18.56 -10.38
N GLY A 116 -13.53 -19.50 -9.47
CA GLY A 116 -13.69 -19.22 -8.05
C GLY A 116 -13.98 -20.46 -7.26
N LEU A 117 -14.04 -20.34 -5.94
CA LEU A 117 -14.33 -21.45 -5.04
C LEU A 117 -15.73 -22.05 -5.28
N HIS A 118 -16.64 -21.26 -5.84
CA HIS A 118 -17.99 -21.68 -6.20
C HIS A 118 -18.01 -22.91 -7.15
N GLU A 119 -17.03 -23.03 -8.06
CA GLU A 119 -16.92 -24.19 -8.97
C GLU A 119 -16.68 -25.52 -8.25
N PHE A 120 -16.16 -25.45 -7.03
CA PHE A 120 -15.92 -26.61 -6.16
C PHE A 120 -17.07 -26.87 -5.19
N GLY A 121 -18.22 -26.18 -5.37
CA GLY A 121 -19.40 -26.32 -4.51
C GLY A 121 -19.32 -25.54 -3.19
N PHE A 122 -18.34 -24.67 -3.04
CA PHE A 122 -18.19 -23.80 -1.86
C PHE A 122 -18.49 -22.34 -2.22
N TYR A 123 -19.23 -21.66 -1.38
CA TYR A 123 -19.52 -20.24 -1.53
C TYR A 123 -19.47 -19.56 -0.17
N ILE A 124 -18.63 -18.56 -0.05
CA ILE A 124 -18.56 -17.65 1.09
C ILE A 124 -18.94 -16.26 0.58
N GLY A 125 -20.13 -15.81 0.94
CA GLY A 125 -20.59 -14.47 0.59
C GLY A 125 -19.77 -13.39 1.31
N ILE A 126 -19.71 -12.21 0.73
CA ILE A 126 -18.94 -11.10 1.33
C ILE A 126 -19.48 -10.71 2.70
N ARG A 127 -20.79 -10.85 2.95
CA ARG A 127 -21.44 -10.57 4.25
C ARG A 127 -21.57 -11.78 5.13
N ASP A 128 -21.03 -12.92 4.70
CA ASP A 128 -21.03 -14.13 5.52
C ASP A 128 -20.28 -13.88 6.83
N PRO A 129 -20.79 -14.35 7.98
CA PRO A 129 -20.09 -14.26 9.27
C PRO A 129 -18.66 -14.80 9.23
N ILE A 130 -18.40 -15.83 8.40
CA ILE A 130 -17.06 -16.40 8.21
C ILE A 130 -16.14 -15.35 7.59
N ASN A 131 -16.60 -14.65 6.52
CA ASN A 131 -15.81 -13.60 5.91
C ASN A 131 -15.54 -12.44 6.88
N ILE A 132 -16.57 -12.01 7.62
CA ILE A 132 -16.42 -10.94 8.63
C ILE A 132 -15.39 -11.34 9.69
N ALA A 133 -15.43 -12.60 10.14
CA ALA A 133 -14.44 -13.11 11.11
C ALA A 133 -13.02 -13.17 10.52
N LEU A 134 -12.88 -13.55 9.25
CA LEU A 134 -11.59 -13.55 8.54
C LEU A 134 -11.03 -12.13 8.38
N GLU A 135 -11.84 -11.16 8.00
CA GLU A 135 -11.46 -9.74 7.90
C GLU A 135 -10.91 -9.22 9.24
N TRP A 136 -11.64 -9.48 10.34
CA TRP A 136 -11.19 -9.11 11.68
C TRP A 136 -9.90 -9.83 12.07
N THR A 137 -9.79 -11.12 11.80
CA THR A 137 -8.60 -11.90 12.11
C THR A 137 -7.38 -11.35 11.39
N LEU A 138 -7.49 -11.11 10.08
CA LEU A 138 -6.43 -10.53 9.27
C LEU A 138 -6.04 -9.14 9.77
N PHE A 139 -7.03 -8.28 10.07
CA PHE A 139 -6.81 -6.95 10.62
C PHE A 139 -6.05 -6.99 11.94
N VAL A 140 -6.51 -7.78 12.90
CA VAL A 140 -5.87 -7.89 14.22
C VAL A 140 -4.46 -8.45 14.10
N VAL A 141 -4.28 -9.55 13.37
CA VAL A 141 -2.96 -10.18 13.19
C VAL A 141 -1.99 -9.23 12.50
N SER A 142 -2.42 -8.57 11.42
CA SER A 142 -1.56 -7.61 10.71
C SER A 142 -1.18 -6.41 11.59
N THR A 143 -2.13 -5.87 12.36
CA THR A 143 -1.89 -4.76 13.30
C THR A 143 -0.91 -5.15 14.40
N VAL A 144 -1.07 -6.36 14.98
CA VAL A 144 -0.14 -6.89 16.00
C VAL A 144 1.25 -7.08 15.40
N VAL A 145 1.35 -7.60 14.18
CA VAL A 145 2.65 -7.75 13.49
C VAL A 145 3.26 -6.38 13.23
N MET A 146 2.51 -5.40 12.71
CA MET A 146 2.98 -4.03 12.50
C MET A 146 3.51 -3.40 13.79
N PHE A 147 2.80 -3.60 14.89
CA PHE A 147 3.22 -3.12 16.21
C PHE A 147 4.53 -3.77 16.66
N LYS A 148 4.59 -5.11 16.64
CA LYS A 148 5.78 -5.88 17.08
C LYS A 148 7.02 -5.63 16.23
N THR A 149 6.85 -5.35 14.93
CA THR A 149 7.98 -5.09 14.01
C THR A 149 8.35 -3.60 13.95
N GLY A 150 7.63 -2.73 14.64
CA GLY A 150 7.84 -1.28 14.61
C GLY A 150 7.35 -0.61 13.33
N ASP A 151 6.67 -1.34 12.45
CA ASP A 151 6.23 -0.82 11.16
C ASP A 151 5.15 0.27 11.31
N LEU A 152 4.37 0.27 12.39
CA LEU A 152 3.42 1.34 12.69
C LEU A 152 4.09 2.72 12.77
N SER A 153 5.33 2.79 13.25
CA SER A 153 6.05 4.06 13.35
C SER A 153 6.34 4.70 11.98
N LEU A 154 6.36 3.88 10.91
CA LEU A 154 6.60 4.37 9.56
C LEU A 154 5.48 5.29 9.07
N PHE A 155 4.24 5.07 9.52
CA PHE A 155 3.08 5.89 9.16
C PHE A 155 3.15 7.30 9.77
N PHE A 156 3.89 7.48 10.86
CA PHE A 156 4.12 8.78 11.49
C PHE A 156 5.42 9.44 11.03
N SER A 157 6.11 8.85 10.05
CA SER A 157 7.36 9.37 9.51
C SER A 157 7.14 10.27 8.29
N ASN A 158 8.02 11.27 8.10
CA ASN A 158 7.99 12.16 6.94
C ASN A 158 8.65 11.49 5.70
N LYS A 159 8.25 10.26 5.37
CA LYS A 159 8.72 9.56 4.16
C LYS A 159 7.81 9.87 2.99
N LYS A 160 8.37 10.32 1.87
CA LYS A 160 7.61 10.63 0.64
C LYS A 160 6.73 9.47 0.17
N SER A 161 7.15 8.22 0.39
CA SER A 161 6.35 7.03 0.04
C SER A 161 4.98 6.97 0.74
N ASN A 162 4.83 7.63 1.89
CA ASN A 162 3.57 7.69 2.60
C ASN A 162 2.48 8.47 1.83
N LEU A 163 2.85 9.32 0.86
CA LEU A 163 1.88 9.96 -0.03
C LEU A 163 1.10 8.96 -0.89
N LEU A 164 1.68 7.78 -1.14
CA LEU A 164 0.97 6.71 -1.86
C LEU A 164 -0.30 6.28 -1.14
N LEU A 165 -0.37 6.45 0.19
CA LEU A 165 -1.56 6.12 0.99
C LEU A 165 -2.76 7.03 0.70
N ALA A 166 -2.58 8.14 -0.01
CA ALA A 166 -3.70 8.92 -0.53
C ALA A 166 -4.54 8.13 -1.55
N ILE A 167 -3.94 7.13 -2.22
CA ILE A 167 -4.65 6.27 -3.17
C ILE A 167 -5.73 5.44 -2.44
N PRO A 168 -5.39 4.55 -1.47
CA PRO A 168 -6.42 3.79 -0.76
C PRO A 168 -7.40 4.67 0.02
N ILE A 169 -6.99 5.84 0.50
CA ILE A 169 -7.92 6.79 1.11
C ILE A 169 -9.01 7.17 0.11
N GLY A 170 -8.64 7.61 -1.09
CA GLY A 170 -9.58 8.11 -2.09
C GLY A 170 -10.37 7.03 -2.83
N THR A 171 -9.76 5.85 -3.07
CA THR A 171 -10.36 4.81 -3.90
C THR A 171 -11.25 3.84 -3.15
N VAL A 172 -10.92 3.48 -1.92
CA VAL A 172 -11.65 2.45 -1.17
C VAL A 172 -12.10 2.88 0.23
N LEU A 173 -11.26 3.59 1.00
CA LEU A 173 -11.59 3.88 2.40
C LEU A 173 -12.64 4.98 2.55
N LEU A 174 -12.51 6.13 1.88
CA LEU A 174 -13.53 7.18 1.90
C LEU A 174 -14.84 6.75 1.24
N PRO A 175 -14.83 6.09 0.05
CA PRO A 175 -16.05 5.57 -0.56
C PRO A 175 -16.83 4.63 0.34
N THR A 176 -16.16 3.82 1.17
CA THR A 176 -16.80 2.93 2.16
C THR A 176 -17.77 3.70 3.07
N PHE A 177 -17.43 4.91 3.51
CA PHE A 177 -18.26 5.70 4.43
C PHE A 177 -19.42 6.46 3.75
N VAL A 178 -19.35 6.63 2.42
CA VAL A 178 -20.44 7.22 1.63
C VAL A 178 -21.29 6.16 0.93
N SER A 179 -21.15 4.89 1.34
CA SER A 179 -21.92 3.75 0.83
C SER A 179 -21.75 3.49 -0.68
N TYR A 180 -20.61 3.88 -1.24
CA TYR A 180 -20.32 3.67 -2.66
C TYR A 180 -18.93 3.04 -2.83
N PRO A 181 -18.80 2.01 -3.69
CA PRO A 181 -19.83 1.18 -4.30
C PRO A 181 -20.35 0.08 -3.35
N LEU A 182 -19.71 -0.10 -2.19
CA LEU A 182 -19.91 -1.19 -1.27
C LEU A 182 -20.56 -0.72 0.03
N GLN A 183 -21.64 -1.37 0.39
CA GLN A 183 -22.21 -1.24 1.73
C GLN A 183 -21.45 -2.14 2.70
N VAL A 184 -20.45 -1.61 3.35
CA VAL A 184 -19.67 -2.36 4.35
C VAL A 184 -20.53 -2.60 5.59
N PRO A 185 -20.58 -3.84 6.12
CA PRO A 185 -21.26 -4.14 7.36
C PRO A 185 -20.77 -3.27 8.51
N LEU A 186 -21.69 -2.87 9.40
CA LEU A 186 -21.36 -2.02 10.55
C LEU A 186 -20.24 -2.60 11.41
N LEU A 187 -20.18 -3.93 11.52
CA LEU A 187 -19.13 -4.65 12.23
C LEU A 187 -17.72 -4.41 11.65
N LEU A 188 -17.58 -4.09 10.37
CA LEU A 188 -16.29 -3.84 9.72
C LEU A 188 -15.94 -2.35 9.65
N MET A 189 -16.83 -1.46 10.05
CA MET A 189 -16.54 -0.02 10.09
C MET A 189 -15.34 0.34 10.98
N PRO A 190 -15.14 -0.23 12.19
CA PRO A 190 -13.99 0.13 13.02
C PRO A 190 -12.64 -0.14 12.37
N PRO A 191 -12.33 -1.30 11.76
CA PRO A 191 -11.07 -1.50 11.05
C PRO A 191 -10.89 -0.60 9.83
N HIS A 192 -11.96 -0.30 9.06
CA HIS A 192 -11.89 0.67 7.97
C HIS A 192 -11.56 2.07 8.48
N PHE A 193 -12.20 2.50 9.56
CA PHE A 193 -11.92 3.79 10.20
C PHE A 193 -10.49 3.87 10.73
N PHE A 194 -9.99 2.78 11.33
CA PHE A 194 -8.61 2.71 11.79
C PHE A 194 -7.60 2.95 10.65
N TYR A 195 -7.75 2.26 9.51
CA TYR A 195 -6.87 2.48 8.37
C TYR A 195 -7.05 3.88 7.76
N LEU A 196 -8.28 4.39 7.67
CA LEU A 196 -8.55 5.74 7.19
C LEU A 196 -7.80 6.78 8.03
N MET A 197 -7.91 6.70 9.35
CA MET A 197 -7.22 7.61 10.28
C MET A 197 -5.70 7.47 10.18
N LEU A 198 -5.18 6.23 10.19
CA LEU A 198 -3.75 5.97 10.13
C LEU A 198 -3.13 6.52 8.84
N PHE A 199 -3.79 6.29 7.70
CA PHE A 199 -3.29 6.74 6.40
C PHE A 199 -3.43 8.26 6.25
N SER A 200 -4.53 8.85 6.72
CA SER A 200 -4.72 10.30 6.70
C SER A 200 -3.65 11.02 7.54
N ILE A 201 -3.38 10.55 8.75
CA ILE A 201 -2.29 11.08 9.59
C ILE A 201 -0.95 10.95 8.87
N SER A 202 -0.70 9.80 8.23
CA SER A 202 0.54 9.55 7.50
C SER A 202 0.76 10.54 6.35
N VAL A 203 -0.26 10.74 5.52
CA VAL A 203 -0.22 11.71 4.40
C VAL A 203 -0.05 13.14 4.91
N LEU A 204 -0.83 13.55 5.91
CA LEU A 204 -0.75 14.87 6.51
C LEU A 204 0.62 15.15 7.14
N THR A 205 1.25 14.14 7.76
CA THR A 205 2.61 14.28 8.31
C THR A 205 3.62 14.63 7.23
N VAL A 206 3.53 14.00 6.05
CA VAL A 206 4.41 14.31 4.92
C VAL A 206 4.13 15.70 4.37
N ILE A 207 2.86 16.07 4.16
CA ILE A 207 2.47 17.40 3.67
C ILE A 207 2.96 18.49 4.62
N ALA A 208 2.75 18.34 5.93
CA ALA A 208 3.24 19.27 6.93
C ALA A 208 4.78 19.42 6.90
N GLY A 209 5.49 18.32 6.66
CA GLY A 209 6.94 18.33 6.49
C GLY A 209 7.40 19.11 5.24
N PHE A 210 6.65 19.08 4.15
CA PHE A 210 6.95 19.90 2.97
C PHE A 210 6.71 21.38 3.23
N ILE A 211 5.59 21.75 3.85
CA ILE A 211 5.25 23.15 4.17
C ILE A 211 6.33 23.76 5.06
N ARG A 212 6.76 23.05 6.10
CA ARG A 212 7.82 23.54 7.01
C ARG A 212 9.15 23.77 6.30
N LYS A 213 9.51 22.93 5.33
CA LYS A 213 10.76 23.10 4.56
C LYS A 213 10.66 24.22 3.52
N GLY A 214 9.49 24.43 2.92
CA GLY A 214 9.27 25.52 1.96
C GLY A 214 9.09 26.90 2.59
N GLY A 215 8.72 26.95 3.89
CA GLY A 215 8.51 28.19 4.63
C GLY A 215 9.73 28.69 5.39
N SER A 216 10.91 28.08 5.25
CA SER A 216 12.16 28.64 5.79
C SER A 216 12.60 29.79 4.88
N PRO A 217 12.54 31.06 5.33
CA PRO A 217 13.05 32.16 4.54
C PRO A 217 14.54 31.92 4.27
N ALA A 218 15.00 32.37 3.11
CA ALA A 218 16.42 32.42 2.76
C ALA A 218 17.17 33.39 3.70
N GLU A 219 17.42 33.00 4.94
CA GLU A 219 18.35 33.62 5.88
C GLU A 219 19.72 32.99 5.68
N HIS A 220 20.37 33.26 4.58
CA HIS A 220 21.84 33.21 4.46
C HIS A 220 22.31 33.82 3.13
N ILE A 221 21.87 35.03 2.81
CA ILE A 221 22.61 35.89 1.91
C ILE A 221 22.83 37.20 2.66
N GLY A 222 23.90 37.29 3.41
CA GLY A 222 24.27 38.57 4.00
C GLY A 222 25.06 38.48 5.29
N SER A 223 26.23 37.87 5.28
CA SER A 223 27.37 38.34 6.11
C SER A 223 28.62 37.50 5.84
N LYS A 224 29.08 37.45 4.60
CA LYS A 224 30.55 37.27 4.42
C LYS A 224 31.17 38.66 4.42
N GLY A 225 31.24 39.19 5.62
CA GLY A 225 32.05 40.37 5.90
C GLY A 225 33.49 40.10 5.47
N PHE A 226 33.96 41.01 4.70
CA PHE A 226 35.33 41.26 4.37
C PHE A 226 36.21 41.21 5.65
N ALA A 227 36.80 40.06 5.93
CA ALA A 227 37.90 39.96 6.90
C ALA A 227 39.17 39.69 6.09
N SER A 228 39.83 40.81 5.77
CA SER A 228 41.21 40.85 5.34
C SER A 228 42.09 40.10 6.36
N LYS A 229 42.55 38.92 5.99
CA LYS A 229 43.62 38.22 6.69
C LYS A 229 44.95 38.68 6.10
N GLN A 230 45.53 39.73 6.69
CA GLN A 230 46.98 39.92 6.70
C GLN A 230 47.58 38.87 7.66
N ASN A 231 48.02 37.76 7.12
CA ASN A 231 48.88 36.84 7.84
C ASN A 231 50.34 37.23 7.56
N LEU A 232 50.89 38.07 8.41
CA LEU A 232 52.35 38.22 8.59
C LEU A 232 52.85 36.97 9.28
N ALA A 233 53.63 36.15 8.59
CA ALA A 233 54.35 35.04 9.15
C ALA A 233 55.48 35.54 10.06
N PRO A 234 55.70 34.99 11.26
CA PRO A 234 56.88 35.33 12.08
C PRO A 234 58.13 34.67 11.47
N ILE A 235 59.14 35.50 11.22
CA ILE A 235 60.48 35.11 10.81
C ILE A 235 61.15 34.41 12.00
N ASN A 236 61.53 33.15 11.81
CA ASN A 236 62.28 32.39 12.81
C ASN A 236 63.79 32.57 12.56
N PRO A 237 64.55 33.17 13.51
CA PRO A 237 65.94 33.51 13.26
C PRO A 237 66.97 32.48 13.70
N TYR A 238 66.63 31.21 13.88
CA TYR A 238 67.60 30.22 14.34
C TYR A 238 67.57 28.94 13.50
N THR A 239 68.31 28.93 12.39
CA THR A 239 68.92 27.70 11.87
C THR A 239 70.34 28.01 11.46
N ARG A 240 71.26 27.79 12.44
CA ARG A 240 72.70 27.63 12.15
C ARG A 240 73.09 26.17 12.40
N SER A 241 73.77 25.65 11.43
CA SER A 241 74.78 24.55 11.45
C SER A 241 74.45 23.23 12.16
N GLN A 242 74.33 22.15 11.48
CA GLN A 242 75.43 21.26 11.04
C GLN A 242 74.93 20.30 9.99
#